data_d8c519a31e96d723cb7bff7acf00c228
#
_entry.id   d8c519a31e96d723cb7bff7acf00c228
#
_cell.length_a   1.000
_cell.length_b   1.000
_cell.length_c   1.000
_cell.angle_alpha   90.00
_cell.angle_beta   90.00
_cell.angle_gamma   90.00
#
_symmetry.space_group_name_H-M   'P 1'
#
loop_
_entity.id
_entity.type
_entity.pdbx_description
1 polymer ?
#
loop_
_entity_poly.entity_id
_entity_poly.type
_entity_poly.pdbx_seq_one_letter_code
_entity_poly.pdbx_strand_id
1 'polypeptide(L)'
;MKIERIEVFPVRLPMKAVLTLPRGPSRTLDEGKRIALVKMTDAEGNVGWGEAGPSRRWSAETLESCTTSIREYLAPALIGHDVFDIAGAHAKMNIELASGLDPGQPIAKGALDVALHDLLCKRLGIPLQAWLGAKRAGSVKLARLVSAGTPEEAARIAKQGLAEGFQGFKVKVGHHKEARDVELVRAVLEAAPGAYVWPDGNQGYTLEEAIRMARAFERMGVTLFEQPVPMTDVYAMKKLLSASSLTIALDEAAMGIPYVIELIRREAVESLAIKVSKVGGIHYARQMCDLALNAGLKLIGSGLMDAPIGFAASVHLFAAYGIDDPVDLNGPQFIAEDYLAKPFPVERQTACVPDAPGLGIQIDESKVKRFAL
;
A
#
# COMPACT_ATOMS: atom_id res chain seq x y z
N MET A 1 19.89 22.67 1.14
CA MET A 1 19.69 22.52 -0.33
C MET A 1 18.22 22.68 -0.63
N LYS A 2 17.87 23.43 -1.71
CA LYS A 2 16.48 23.91 -1.86
C LYS A 2 15.78 23.26 -3.03
N ILE A 3 14.50 22.93 -2.86
CA ILE A 3 13.60 22.52 -3.93
C ILE A 3 13.39 23.72 -4.85
N GLU A 4 13.71 23.55 -6.14
CA GLU A 4 13.54 24.60 -7.15
C GLU A 4 12.25 24.44 -7.93
N ARG A 5 11.88 23.20 -8.27
CA ARG A 5 10.73 22.90 -9.12
C ARG A 5 10.03 21.61 -8.72
N ILE A 6 8.71 21.64 -8.80
CA ILE A 6 7.85 20.46 -8.65
C ILE A 6 6.88 20.42 -9.83
N GLU A 7 6.92 19.33 -10.60
CA GLU A 7 6.08 19.10 -11.76
C GLU A 7 5.15 17.91 -11.51
N VAL A 8 3.94 17.96 -12.03
CA VAL A 8 2.92 16.91 -11.85
C VAL A 8 2.45 16.43 -13.20
N PHE A 9 2.56 15.13 -13.45
CA PHE A 9 2.20 14.46 -14.68
C PHE A 9 1.06 13.46 -14.43
N PRO A 10 -0.21 13.82 -14.72
CA PRO A 10 -1.29 12.86 -14.76
C PRO A 10 -1.06 11.86 -15.89
N VAL A 11 -1.04 10.57 -15.56
CA VAL A 11 -0.81 9.51 -16.56
C VAL A 11 -1.83 8.38 -16.40
N ARG A 12 -2.04 7.62 -17.48
CA ARG A 12 -2.88 6.43 -17.53
C ARG A 12 -2.05 5.23 -17.97
N LEU A 13 -1.81 4.30 -17.08
CA LEU A 13 -1.13 3.05 -17.39
C LEU A 13 -2.14 1.99 -17.84
N PRO A 14 -1.84 1.22 -18.91
CA PRO A 14 -2.70 0.12 -19.34
C PRO A 14 -2.76 -0.98 -18.28
N MET A 15 -3.93 -1.60 -18.13
CA MET A 15 -4.16 -2.72 -17.21
C MET A 15 -4.38 -4.02 -17.96
N LYS A 16 -3.96 -5.15 -17.36
CA LYS A 16 -4.16 -6.51 -17.87
C LYS A 16 -5.23 -7.30 -17.10
N ALA A 17 -5.68 -6.80 -15.94
CA ALA A 17 -6.72 -7.43 -15.13
C ALA A 17 -7.48 -6.37 -14.31
N VAL A 18 -8.69 -6.71 -13.86
CA VAL A 18 -9.56 -5.88 -13.02
C VAL A 18 -9.60 -6.44 -11.61
N LEU A 19 -9.43 -5.59 -10.61
CA LEU A 19 -9.65 -5.92 -9.20
C LEU A 19 -11.10 -5.60 -8.83
N THR A 20 -11.80 -6.59 -8.26
CA THR A 20 -13.14 -6.41 -7.70
C THR A 20 -13.05 -6.28 -6.17
N LEU A 21 -13.69 -5.24 -5.63
CA LEU A 21 -13.84 -4.95 -4.21
C LEU A 21 -15.29 -5.23 -3.79
N PRO A 22 -15.63 -5.29 -2.49
CA PRO A 22 -17.02 -5.45 -2.03
C PRO A 22 -17.98 -4.41 -2.63
N ARG A 23 -17.49 -3.21 -2.93
CA ARG A 23 -18.25 -2.11 -3.58
C ARG A 23 -18.26 -2.20 -5.12
N GLY A 24 -17.83 -3.31 -5.69
CA GLY A 24 -17.73 -3.56 -7.14
C GLY A 24 -16.33 -3.36 -7.71
N PRO A 25 -16.14 -3.47 -9.05
CA PRO A 25 -14.83 -3.39 -9.68
C PRO A 25 -14.17 -2.05 -9.38
N SER A 26 -12.88 -2.08 -9.01
CA SER A 26 -12.12 -0.87 -8.67
C SER A 26 -12.07 0.13 -9.83
N ARG A 27 -12.03 -0.39 -11.06
CA ARG A 27 -12.05 0.33 -12.34
C ARG A 27 -12.30 -0.65 -13.49
N THR A 28 -12.46 -0.15 -14.72
CA THR A 28 -12.48 -0.98 -15.93
C THR A 28 -11.09 -1.07 -16.55
N LEU A 29 -10.88 -2.01 -17.48
CA LEU A 29 -9.60 -2.09 -18.24
C LEU A 29 -9.36 -0.81 -19.06
N ASP A 30 -10.41 -0.26 -19.68
CA ASP A 30 -10.34 0.95 -20.51
C ASP A 30 -10.01 2.21 -19.70
N GLU A 31 -10.47 2.27 -18.43
CA GLU A 31 -10.09 3.37 -17.53
C GLU A 31 -8.59 3.36 -17.21
N GLY A 32 -7.95 2.20 -17.26
CA GLY A 32 -6.55 2.02 -16.89
C GLY A 32 -6.23 2.38 -15.43
N LYS A 33 -4.99 2.25 -15.02
CA LYS A 33 -4.51 2.79 -13.72
C LYS A 33 -4.15 4.26 -13.93
N ARG A 34 -4.97 5.16 -13.38
CA ARG A 34 -4.77 6.62 -13.43
C ARG A 34 -3.99 7.06 -12.20
N ILE A 35 -2.85 7.70 -12.39
CA ILE A 35 -1.95 8.17 -11.33
C ILE A 35 -1.41 9.57 -11.65
N ALA A 36 -1.00 10.31 -10.63
CA ALA A 36 -0.22 11.53 -10.80
C ALA A 36 1.24 11.25 -10.40
N LEU A 37 2.15 11.37 -11.35
CA LEU A 37 3.59 11.33 -11.08
C LEU A 37 4.06 12.71 -10.66
N VAL A 38 4.95 12.75 -9.66
CA VAL A 38 5.58 13.97 -9.16
C VAL A 38 7.06 13.92 -9.49
N LYS A 39 7.56 14.96 -10.15
CA LYS A 39 9.01 15.19 -10.39
C LYS A 39 9.44 16.39 -9.57
N MET A 40 10.31 16.15 -8.59
CA MET A 40 10.86 17.18 -7.72
C MET A 40 12.32 17.41 -8.11
N THR A 41 12.69 18.66 -8.42
CA THR A 41 14.04 19.03 -8.84
C THR A 41 14.63 20.03 -7.83
N ASP A 42 15.87 19.79 -7.40
CA ASP A 42 16.61 20.75 -6.57
C ASP A 42 17.37 21.79 -7.42
N ALA A 43 17.95 22.79 -6.76
CA ALA A 43 18.70 23.89 -7.39
C ALA A 43 19.98 23.42 -8.13
N GLU A 44 20.41 22.16 -7.96
CA GLU A 44 21.56 21.58 -8.67
C GLU A 44 21.13 20.65 -9.81
N GLY A 45 19.81 20.53 -10.05
CA GLY A 45 19.24 19.72 -11.13
C GLY A 45 19.06 18.24 -10.79
N ASN A 46 19.25 17.82 -9.53
CA ASN A 46 18.95 16.46 -9.13
C ASN A 46 17.43 16.24 -9.04
N VAL A 47 16.99 15.02 -9.35
CA VAL A 47 15.58 14.70 -9.49
C VAL A 47 15.16 13.56 -8.57
N GLY A 48 14.13 13.81 -7.78
CA GLY A 48 13.36 12.79 -7.07
C GLY A 48 11.98 12.57 -7.70
N TRP A 49 11.48 11.34 -7.66
CA TRP A 49 10.19 10.96 -8.20
C TRP A 49 9.24 10.43 -7.13
N GLY A 50 7.96 10.80 -7.25
CA GLY A 50 6.87 10.33 -6.41
C GLY A 50 5.64 9.94 -7.22
N GLU A 51 4.70 9.26 -6.57
CA GLU A 51 3.51 8.72 -7.20
C GLU A 51 2.29 8.85 -6.31
N ALA A 52 1.22 9.49 -6.82
CA ALA A 52 -0.11 9.47 -6.23
C ALA A 52 -1.01 8.52 -7.03
N GLY A 53 -1.33 7.37 -6.47
CA GLY A 53 -2.12 6.32 -7.11
C GLY A 53 -3.50 6.10 -6.48
N PRO A 54 -4.43 7.09 -6.48
CA PRO A 54 -5.69 6.99 -5.79
C PRO A 54 -6.60 5.89 -6.35
N SER A 55 -7.50 5.40 -5.51
CA SER A 55 -8.53 4.43 -5.88
C SER A 55 -9.89 4.91 -5.36
N ARG A 56 -10.69 5.57 -6.20
CA ARG A 56 -11.97 6.22 -5.85
C ARG A 56 -13.00 5.33 -5.14
N ARG A 57 -12.89 4.02 -5.23
CA ARG A 57 -13.78 3.07 -4.53
C ARG A 57 -13.19 2.56 -3.22
N TRP A 58 -11.97 2.94 -2.93
CA TRP A 58 -11.26 2.58 -1.69
C TRP A 58 -10.84 3.81 -0.89
N SER A 59 -10.31 4.86 -1.55
CA SER A 59 -9.87 6.11 -0.93
C SER A 59 -10.83 7.26 -1.26
N ALA A 60 -10.82 8.32 -0.46
CA ALA A 60 -11.57 9.55 -0.72
C ALA A 60 -10.95 10.41 -1.82
N GLU A 61 -9.68 10.16 -2.17
CA GLU A 61 -8.98 10.92 -3.19
C GLU A 61 -9.19 10.35 -4.60
N THR A 62 -9.15 11.23 -5.59
CA THR A 62 -9.19 10.92 -7.03
C THR A 62 -7.93 11.45 -7.71
N LEU A 63 -7.70 11.08 -8.98
CA LEU A 63 -6.59 11.66 -9.75
C LEU A 63 -6.69 13.18 -9.78
N GLU A 64 -7.90 13.70 -9.99
CA GLU A 64 -8.18 15.12 -10.09
C GLU A 64 -7.89 15.83 -8.76
N SER A 65 -8.37 15.30 -7.63
CA SER A 65 -8.09 15.89 -6.31
C SER A 65 -6.61 15.85 -5.98
N CYS A 66 -5.92 14.72 -6.20
CA CYS A 66 -4.47 14.62 -5.98
C CYS A 66 -3.70 15.64 -6.85
N THR A 67 -4.03 15.71 -8.15
CA THR A 67 -3.35 16.61 -9.09
C THR A 67 -3.54 18.06 -8.69
N THR A 68 -4.77 18.46 -8.37
CA THR A 68 -5.09 19.84 -7.94
C THR A 68 -4.44 20.16 -6.61
N SER A 69 -4.57 19.26 -5.61
CA SER A 69 -3.97 19.46 -4.29
C SER A 69 -2.45 19.65 -4.39
N ILE A 70 -1.79 18.83 -5.20
CA ILE A 70 -0.33 18.96 -5.37
C ILE A 70 0.00 20.26 -6.09
N ARG A 71 -0.64 20.56 -7.24
CA ARG A 71 -0.26 21.66 -8.11
C ARG A 71 -0.56 23.02 -7.53
N GLU A 72 -1.75 23.18 -6.94
CA GLU A 72 -2.26 24.52 -6.53
C GLU A 72 -1.91 24.88 -5.08
N TYR A 73 -1.69 23.88 -4.21
CA TYR A 73 -1.51 24.12 -2.78
C TYR A 73 -0.17 23.62 -2.25
N LEU A 74 0.13 22.32 -2.44
CA LEU A 74 1.25 21.67 -1.75
C LEU A 74 2.60 22.01 -2.39
N ALA A 75 2.70 21.94 -3.73
CA ALA A 75 3.96 22.23 -4.43
C ALA A 75 4.43 23.68 -4.25
N PRO A 76 3.56 24.72 -4.36
CA PRO A 76 3.98 26.10 -4.09
C PRO A 76 4.55 26.29 -2.68
N ALA A 77 3.99 25.64 -1.66
CA ALA A 77 4.45 25.73 -0.27
C ALA A 77 5.83 25.10 -0.05
N LEU A 78 6.24 24.17 -0.93
CA LEU A 78 7.52 23.47 -0.83
C LEU A 78 8.63 24.09 -1.68
N ILE A 79 8.34 24.99 -2.61
CA ILE A 79 9.39 25.69 -3.37
C ILE A 79 10.28 26.50 -2.41
N GLY A 80 11.60 26.35 -2.57
CA GLY A 80 12.60 26.97 -1.69
C GLY A 80 12.79 26.26 -0.34
N HIS A 81 12.04 25.17 -0.07
CA HIS A 81 12.22 24.35 1.14
C HIS A 81 13.50 23.52 1.07
N ASP A 82 14.12 23.25 2.22
CA ASP A 82 15.32 22.42 2.29
C ASP A 82 14.99 20.94 2.12
N VAL A 83 15.65 20.28 1.16
CA VAL A 83 15.48 18.84 0.87
C VAL A 83 15.75 17.96 2.10
N PHE A 84 16.61 18.40 3.02
CA PHE A 84 16.95 17.65 4.23
C PHE A 84 15.97 17.83 5.39
N ASP A 85 15.03 18.78 5.30
CA ASP A 85 14.03 19.03 6.34
C ASP A 85 12.68 18.39 6.01
N ILE A 86 12.62 17.05 6.12
CA ILE A 86 11.41 16.25 5.87
C ILE A 86 10.26 16.67 6.80
N ALA A 87 10.54 16.85 8.10
CA ALA A 87 9.52 17.21 9.09
C ALA A 87 8.93 18.60 8.80
N GLY A 88 9.76 19.59 8.45
CA GLY A 88 9.31 20.90 8.03
C GLY A 88 8.50 20.89 6.74
N ALA A 89 8.84 20.02 5.77
CA ALA A 89 8.03 19.83 4.57
C ALA A 89 6.61 19.35 4.92
N HIS A 90 6.50 18.34 5.79
CA HIS A 90 5.19 17.86 6.27
C HIS A 90 4.43 18.92 7.07
N ALA A 91 5.10 19.71 7.91
CA ALA A 91 4.48 20.82 8.64
C ALA A 91 3.86 21.84 7.68
N LYS A 92 4.57 22.23 6.62
CA LYS A 92 4.05 23.13 5.58
C LYS A 92 2.86 22.51 4.83
N MET A 93 2.97 21.26 4.38
CA MET A 93 1.87 20.57 3.72
C MET A 93 0.62 20.44 4.61
N ASN A 94 0.79 20.29 5.93
CA ASN A 94 -0.31 20.21 6.87
C ASN A 94 -0.94 21.56 7.21
N ILE A 95 -0.24 22.68 6.99
CA ILE A 95 -0.81 24.03 7.04
C ILE A 95 -1.69 24.28 5.83
N GLU A 96 -1.20 23.92 4.62
CA GLU A 96 -1.95 24.15 3.38
C GLU A 96 -3.20 23.28 3.27
N LEU A 97 -3.09 22.01 3.63
CA LEU A 97 -4.21 21.06 3.66
C LEU A 97 -4.25 20.37 5.02
N ALA A 98 -5.21 20.80 5.84
CA ALA A 98 -5.31 20.39 7.23
C ALA A 98 -5.33 18.86 7.41
N SER A 99 -4.56 18.39 8.39
CA SER A 99 -4.63 17.02 8.89
C SER A 99 -5.70 16.87 9.97
N GLY A 100 -6.21 15.65 10.14
CA GLY A 100 -7.19 15.30 11.15
C GLY A 100 -6.87 13.92 11.76
N LEU A 101 -7.80 12.98 11.63
CA LEU A 101 -7.55 11.57 11.98
C LEU A 101 -6.56 10.90 11.02
N ASP A 102 -6.46 11.42 9.80
CA ASP A 102 -5.45 11.11 8.80
C ASP A 102 -4.65 12.38 8.44
N PRO A 103 -3.59 12.27 7.63
CA PRO A 103 -2.79 13.42 7.20
C PRO A 103 -3.50 14.47 6.35
N GLY A 104 -4.77 14.27 5.94
CA GLY A 104 -5.49 15.11 4.97
C GLY A 104 -4.88 15.04 3.57
N GLN A 105 -5.61 14.57 2.58
CA GLN A 105 -5.08 14.26 1.25
C GLN A 105 -3.80 13.39 1.30
N PRO A 106 -3.83 12.24 2.02
CA PRO A 106 -2.63 11.46 2.29
C PRO A 106 -1.93 10.95 1.03
N ILE A 107 -2.68 10.59 -0.02
CA ILE A 107 -2.10 10.07 -1.26
C ILE A 107 -1.36 11.19 -2.01
N ALA A 108 -1.92 12.40 -2.02
CA ALA A 108 -1.27 13.57 -2.62
C ALA A 108 0.01 13.96 -1.86
N LYS A 109 -0.07 14.07 -0.52
CA LYS A 109 1.10 14.36 0.33
C LYS A 109 2.14 13.25 0.25
N GLY A 110 1.70 11.99 0.19
CA GLY A 110 2.57 10.82 0.05
C GLY A 110 3.41 10.86 -1.22
N ALA A 111 2.85 11.33 -2.33
CA ALA A 111 3.61 11.48 -3.57
C ALA A 111 4.75 12.50 -3.44
N LEU A 112 4.51 13.62 -2.79
CA LEU A 112 5.54 14.63 -2.53
C LEU A 112 6.59 14.13 -1.54
N ASP A 113 6.17 13.42 -0.51
CA ASP A 113 7.05 12.80 0.48
C ASP A 113 7.99 11.75 -0.14
N VAL A 114 7.45 10.87 -0.99
CA VAL A 114 8.26 9.86 -1.70
C VAL A 114 9.26 10.55 -2.64
N ALA A 115 8.83 11.59 -3.38
CA ALA A 115 9.73 12.35 -4.25
C ALA A 115 10.86 13.04 -3.45
N LEU A 116 10.53 13.58 -2.29
CA LEU A 116 11.50 14.23 -1.40
C LEU A 116 12.50 13.23 -0.84
N HIS A 117 12.05 12.05 -0.39
CA HIS A 117 12.94 10.99 0.09
C HIS A 117 13.82 10.42 -1.03
N ASP A 118 13.29 10.23 -2.24
CA ASP A 118 14.08 9.78 -3.40
C ASP A 118 15.18 10.80 -3.73
N LEU A 119 14.83 12.09 -3.77
CA LEU A 119 15.78 13.19 -4.01
C LEU A 119 16.85 13.26 -2.92
N LEU A 120 16.46 13.23 -1.64
CA LEU A 120 17.35 13.27 -0.49
C LEU A 120 18.33 12.09 -0.53
N CYS A 121 17.85 10.87 -0.73
CA CYS A 121 18.69 9.67 -0.73
C CYS A 121 19.64 9.64 -1.93
N LYS A 122 19.24 10.12 -3.10
CA LYS A 122 20.12 10.32 -4.26
C LYS A 122 21.23 11.32 -3.95
N ARG A 123 20.91 12.39 -3.26
CA ARG A 123 21.91 13.40 -2.81
C ARG A 123 22.91 12.85 -1.82
N LEU A 124 22.47 11.97 -0.93
CA LEU A 124 23.36 11.28 0.02
C LEU A 124 24.15 10.12 -0.61
N GLY A 125 23.81 9.71 -1.83
CA GLY A 125 24.42 8.57 -2.49
C GLY A 125 24.07 7.23 -1.86
N ILE A 126 22.91 7.11 -1.16
CA ILE A 126 22.49 5.91 -0.45
C ILE A 126 21.11 5.44 -0.91
N PRO A 127 20.81 4.12 -0.86
CA PRO A 127 19.45 3.63 -1.08
C PRO A 127 18.52 4.04 0.06
N LEU A 128 17.21 4.16 -0.24
CA LEU A 128 16.19 4.54 0.74
C LEU A 128 16.19 3.61 1.97
N GLN A 129 16.39 2.31 1.80
CA GLN A 129 16.47 1.37 2.92
C GLN A 129 17.57 1.74 3.93
N ALA A 130 18.73 2.20 3.45
CA ALA A 130 19.84 2.64 4.31
C ALA A 130 19.46 3.93 5.08
N TRP A 131 18.76 4.86 4.44
CA TRP A 131 18.21 6.05 5.09
C TRP A 131 17.22 5.70 6.20
N LEU A 132 16.42 4.66 6.03
CA LEU A 132 15.47 4.17 7.05
C LEU A 132 16.19 3.54 8.27
N GLY A 133 17.51 3.41 8.22
CA GLY A 133 18.33 3.01 9.36
C GLY A 133 18.40 1.51 9.61
N ALA A 134 17.77 0.69 8.80
CA ALA A 134 17.80 -0.75 8.94
C ALA A 134 17.92 -1.47 7.60
N LYS A 135 18.84 -2.41 7.49
CA LYS A 135 18.93 -3.38 6.40
C LYS A 135 18.63 -4.77 6.96
N ARG A 136 17.35 -5.00 7.34
CA ARG A 136 16.93 -6.28 7.95
C ARG A 136 16.75 -7.39 6.91
N ALA A 137 16.25 -7.05 5.73
CA ALA A 137 16.08 -7.97 4.61
C ALA A 137 16.59 -7.38 3.30
N GLY A 138 17.08 -8.21 2.39
CA GLY A 138 17.47 -7.80 1.03
C GLY A 138 16.34 -7.90 0.02
N SER A 139 15.20 -8.43 0.43
CA SER A 139 14.06 -8.68 -0.45
C SER A 139 12.75 -8.81 0.33
N VAL A 140 11.63 -8.73 -0.39
CA VAL A 140 10.27 -8.83 0.15
C VAL A 140 9.49 -9.85 -0.67
N LYS A 141 8.87 -10.84 -0.01
CA LYS A 141 8.01 -11.84 -0.67
C LYS A 141 6.69 -11.20 -1.07
N LEU A 142 6.25 -11.43 -2.31
CA LEU A 142 4.98 -10.91 -2.79
C LEU A 142 3.88 -11.96 -2.62
N ALA A 143 2.67 -11.51 -2.29
CA ALA A 143 1.47 -12.33 -2.27
C ALA A 143 0.68 -12.18 -3.58
N ARG A 144 0.00 -13.26 -3.98
CA ARG A 144 -1.00 -13.24 -5.05
C ARG A 144 -2.33 -12.76 -4.50
N LEU A 145 -2.91 -11.75 -5.13
CA LEU A 145 -4.27 -11.35 -4.82
C LEU A 145 -5.26 -12.29 -5.55
N VAL A 146 -6.20 -12.85 -4.79
CA VAL A 146 -7.29 -13.70 -5.28
C VAL A 146 -8.59 -12.92 -5.12
N SER A 147 -9.13 -12.44 -6.25
CA SER A 147 -10.45 -11.82 -6.33
C SER A 147 -11.27 -12.66 -7.32
N ALA A 148 -12.13 -13.53 -6.82
CA ALA A 148 -12.83 -14.53 -7.59
C ALA A 148 -14.32 -14.58 -7.23
N GLY A 149 -15.17 -14.82 -8.22
CA GLY A 149 -16.62 -14.99 -8.03
C GLY A 149 -17.01 -16.42 -7.64
N THR A 150 -16.14 -17.41 -7.92
CA THR A 150 -16.41 -18.82 -7.63
C THR A 150 -15.19 -19.53 -7.02
N PRO A 151 -15.39 -20.62 -6.24
CA PRO A 151 -14.32 -21.44 -5.69
C PRO A 151 -13.39 -22.02 -6.76
N GLU A 152 -13.93 -22.42 -7.91
CA GLU A 152 -13.17 -22.97 -9.04
C GLU A 152 -12.21 -21.92 -9.62
N GLU A 153 -12.68 -20.68 -9.74
CA GLU A 153 -11.85 -19.56 -10.18
C GLU A 153 -10.78 -19.23 -9.14
N ALA A 154 -11.12 -19.22 -7.86
CA ALA A 154 -10.17 -19.00 -6.77
C ALA A 154 -9.07 -20.09 -6.75
N ALA A 155 -9.44 -21.36 -6.89
CA ALA A 155 -8.51 -22.47 -7.00
C ALA A 155 -7.60 -22.35 -8.23
N ARG A 156 -8.15 -21.95 -9.38
CA ARG A 156 -7.37 -21.73 -10.60
C ARG A 156 -6.33 -20.62 -10.42
N ILE A 157 -6.72 -19.48 -9.84
CA ILE A 157 -5.80 -18.37 -9.56
C ILE A 157 -4.71 -18.80 -8.58
N ALA A 158 -5.06 -19.56 -7.54
CA ALA A 158 -4.12 -20.05 -6.56
C ALA A 158 -3.11 -21.06 -7.15
N LYS A 159 -3.57 -22.04 -7.95
CA LYS A 159 -2.69 -22.98 -8.66
C LYS A 159 -1.73 -22.27 -9.61
N GLN A 160 -2.23 -21.32 -10.38
CA GLN A 160 -1.40 -20.51 -11.28
C GLN A 160 -0.37 -19.70 -10.46
N GLY A 161 -0.79 -19.02 -9.40
CA GLY A 161 0.10 -18.24 -8.54
C GLY A 161 1.21 -19.08 -7.90
N LEU A 162 0.86 -20.29 -7.42
CA LEU A 162 1.85 -21.24 -6.88
C LEU A 162 2.89 -21.64 -7.94
N ALA A 163 2.44 -21.93 -9.17
CA ALA A 163 3.33 -22.23 -10.29
C ALA A 163 4.22 -21.06 -10.70
N GLU A 164 3.75 -19.82 -10.53
CA GLU A 164 4.51 -18.57 -10.74
C GLU A 164 5.50 -18.28 -9.59
N GLY A 165 5.43 -19.01 -8.47
CA GLY A 165 6.34 -18.89 -7.32
C GLY A 165 5.80 -18.08 -6.14
N PHE A 166 4.53 -17.68 -6.12
CA PHE A 166 3.91 -17.05 -4.96
C PHE A 166 3.82 -18.00 -3.77
N GLN A 167 4.19 -17.51 -2.59
CA GLN A 167 4.11 -18.24 -1.32
C GLN A 167 2.98 -17.73 -0.42
N GLY A 168 2.29 -16.68 -0.81
CA GLY A 168 1.17 -16.08 -0.07
C GLY A 168 0.01 -15.73 -0.98
N PHE A 169 -1.22 -15.82 -0.44
CA PHE A 169 -2.45 -15.53 -1.17
C PHE A 169 -3.38 -14.71 -0.29
N LYS A 170 -3.72 -13.50 -0.76
CA LYS A 170 -4.74 -12.64 -0.17
C LYS A 170 -6.07 -12.89 -0.85
N VAL A 171 -7.08 -13.36 -0.12
CA VAL A 171 -8.38 -13.71 -0.69
C VAL A 171 -9.40 -12.64 -0.36
N LYS A 172 -9.99 -12.00 -1.38
CA LYS A 172 -11.06 -11.03 -1.20
C LYS A 172 -12.37 -11.74 -0.82
N VAL A 173 -12.93 -11.32 0.32
CA VAL A 173 -14.19 -11.79 0.91
C VAL A 173 -15.05 -10.60 1.34
N GLY A 174 -16.21 -10.83 1.96
CA GLY A 174 -17.06 -9.74 2.47
C GLY A 174 -18.01 -9.13 1.44
N HIS A 175 -18.12 -9.71 0.24
CA HIS A 175 -19.03 -9.24 -0.82
C HIS A 175 -19.92 -10.36 -1.39
N HIS A 176 -19.87 -11.53 -0.79
CA HIS A 176 -20.73 -12.68 -1.08
C HIS A 176 -21.51 -13.09 0.17
N LYS A 177 -22.29 -14.14 0.05
CA LYS A 177 -22.85 -14.84 1.22
C LYS A 177 -21.71 -15.51 2.01
N GLU A 178 -21.78 -15.52 3.33
CA GLU A 178 -20.78 -16.12 4.23
C GLU A 178 -20.30 -17.51 3.78
N ALA A 179 -21.25 -18.40 3.39
CA ALA A 179 -20.91 -19.75 2.92
C ALA A 179 -19.99 -19.72 1.68
N ARG A 180 -20.22 -18.77 0.76
CA ARG A 180 -19.39 -18.59 -0.43
C ARG A 180 -17.99 -18.12 -0.08
N ASP A 181 -17.87 -17.15 0.84
CA ASP A 181 -16.57 -16.65 1.28
C ASP A 181 -15.74 -17.75 1.94
N VAL A 182 -16.37 -18.64 2.74
CA VAL A 182 -15.74 -19.84 3.30
C VAL A 182 -15.25 -20.79 2.21
N GLU A 183 -16.08 -21.04 1.19
CA GLU A 183 -15.72 -21.90 0.05
C GLU A 183 -14.54 -21.32 -0.77
N LEU A 184 -14.50 -19.99 -1.00
CA LEU A 184 -13.39 -19.32 -1.70
C LEU A 184 -12.06 -19.53 -0.96
N VAL A 185 -12.03 -19.27 0.35
CA VAL A 185 -10.81 -19.46 1.16
C VAL A 185 -10.38 -20.92 1.19
N ARG A 186 -11.33 -21.86 1.37
CA ARG A 186 -11.04 -23.30 1.33
C ARG A 186 -10.44 -23.72 0.00
N ALA A 187 -11.02 -23.29 -1.11
CA ALA A 187 -10.53 -23.61 -2.45
C ALA A 187 -9.08 -23.13 -2.68
N VAL A 188 -8.70 -21.96 -2.12
CA VAL A 188 -7.32 -21.45 -2.18
C VAL A 188 -6.39 -22.31 -1.31
N LEU A 189 -6.78 -22.65 -0.08
CA LEU A 189 -5.98 -23.49 0.82
C LEU A 189 -5.71 -24.87 0.22
N GLU A 190 -6.73 -25.49 -0.39
CA GLU A 190 -6.60 -26.80 -1.06
C GLU A 190 -5.75 -26.73 -2.34
N ALA A 191 -5.84 -25.60 -3.09
CA ALA A 191 -5.11 -25.40 -4.34
C ALA A 191 -3.64 -25.00 -4.15
N ALA A 192 -3.30 -24.40 -2.99
CA ALA A 192 -1.95 -23.97 -2.64
C ALA A 192 -1.55 -24.45 -1.23
N PRO A 193 -1.36 -25.77 -1.04
CA PRO A 193 -1.06 -26.34 0.27
C PRO A 193 0.28 -25.80 0.81
N GLY A 194 0.26 -25.39 2.09
CA GLY A 194 1.42 -24.84 2.79
C GLY A 194 1.70 -23.36 2.50
N ALA A 195 0.95 -22.70 1.61
CA ALA A 195 1.06 -21.28 1.38
C ALA A 195 0.44 -20.45 2.52
N TYR A 196 0.93 -19.23 2.71
CA TYR A 196 0.34 -18.27 3.64
C TYR A 196 -0.94 -17.67 3.03
N VAL A 197 -2.11 -18.02 3.59
CA VAL A 197 -3.40 -17.57 3.06
C VAL A 197 -4.11 -16.72 4.10
N TRP A 198 -4.57 -15.53 3.69
CA TRP A 198 -5.41 -14.69 4.54
C TRP A 198 -6.58 -14.06 3.78
N PRO A 199 -7.77 -14.07 4.38
CA PRO A 199 -8.93 -13.33 3.88
C PRO A 199 -8.83 -11.84 4.20
N ASP A 200 -9.37 -11.02 3.29
CA ASP A 200 -9.54 -9.57 3.47
C ASP A 200 -11.00 -9.21 3.23
N GLY A 201 -11.66 -8.76 4.30
CA GLY A 201 -13.08 -8.42 4.30
C GLY A 201 -13.41 -7.03 3.74
N ASN A 202 -12.44 -6.13 3.64
CA ASN A 202 -12.62 -4.74 3.22
C ASN A 202 -13.90 -4.10 3.82
N GLN A 203 -14.10 -4.28 5.13
CA GLN A 203 -15.23 -3.74 5.90
C GLN A 203 -16.61 -4.34 5.53
N GLY A 204 -16.63 -5.53 4.92
CA GLY A 204 -17.83 -6.12 4.32
C GLY A 204 -18.76 -6.82 5.30
N TYR A 205 -18.40 -6.99 6.57
CA TYR A 205 -19.17 -7.76 7.55
C TYR A 205 -19.70 -6.90 8.71
N THR A 206 -20.86 -7.27 9.23
CA THR A 206 -21.27 -6.89 10.58
C THR A 206 -20.41 -7.60 11.63
N LEU A 207 -20.48 -7.18 12.90
CA LEU A 207 -19.73 -7.82 13.98
C LEU A 207 -20.05 -9.32 14.10
N GLU A 208 -21.34 -9.66 14.07
CA GLU A 208 -21.81 -11.05 14.20
C GLU A 208 -21.33 -11.93 13.05
N GLU A 209 -21.39 -11.41 11.82
CA GLU A 209 -20.87 -12.09 10.62
C GLU A 209 -19.35 -12.24 10.73
N ALA A 210 -18.61 -11.19 11.10
CA ALA A 210 -17.16 -11.24 11.26
C ALA A 210 -16.71 -12.29 12.30
N ILE A 211 -17.43 -12.41 13.42
CA ILE A 211 -17.16 -13.45 14.43
C ILE A 211 -17.40 -14.85 13.86
N ARG A 212 -18.52 -15.08 13.12
CA ARG A 212 -18.76 -16.37 12.49
C ARG A 212 -17.69 -16.71 11.46
N MET A 213 -17.31 -15.74 10.64
CA MET A 213 -16.28 -15.90 9.60
C MET A 213 -14.90 -16.17 10.21
N ALA A 214 -14.50 -15.40 11.24
CA ALA A 214 -13.23 -15.60 11.94
C ALA A 214 -13.13 -17.04 12.48
N ARG A 215 -14.16 -17.54 13.16
CA ARG A 215 -14.22 -18.91 13.66
C ARG A 215 -14.21 -19.97 12.53
N ALA A 216 -14.80 -19.66 11.37
CA ALA A 216 -14.78 -20.56 10.23
C ALA A 216 -13.36 -20.63 9.62
N PHE A 217 -12.69 -19.52 9.47
CA PHE A 217 -11.32 -19.41 8.96
C PHE A 217 -10.30 -20.04 9.92
N GLU A 218 -10.46 -19.81 11.23
CA GLU A 218 -9.64 -20.42 12.29
C GLU A 218 -9.65 -21.94 12.21
N ARG A 219 -10.83 -22.56 12.04
CA ARG A 219 -10.95 -24.02 11.85
C ARG A 219 -10.29 -24.56 10.59
N MET A 220 -10.01 -23.72 9.61
CA MET A 220 -9.28 -24.08 8.39
C MET A 220 -7.77 -23.84 8.49
N GLY A 221 -7.27 -23.37 9.66
CA GLY A 221 -5.85 -23.08 9.86
C GLY A 221 -5.38 -21.71 9.33
N VAL A 222 -6.31 -20.83 8.99
CA VAL A 222 -5.98 -19.42 8.71
C VAL A 222 -5.52 -18.74 9.99
N THR A 223 -4.54 -17.84 9.91
CA THR A 223 -3.94 -17.17 11.08
C THR A 223 -4.18 -15.66 11.12
N LEU A 224 -4.64 -15.08 10.02
CA LEU A 224 -4.86 -13.64 9.90
C LEU A 224 -6.15 -13.33 9.13
N PHE A 225 -6.92 -12.33 9.59
CA PHE A 225 -8.10 -11.81 8.92
C PHE A 225 -8.02 -10.27 8.83
N GLU A 226 -7.99 -9.74 7.61
CA GLU A 226 -7.79 -8.30 7.36
C GLU A 226 -9.12 -7.56 7.26
N GLN A 227 -9.23 -6.44 7.96
CA GLN A 227 -10.32 -5.45 8.00
C GLN A 227 -11.73 -6.02 7.79
N PRO A 228 -12.21 -6.95 8.64
CA PRO A 228 -13.52 -7.56 8.44
C PRO A 228 -14.69 -6.61 8.69
N VAL A 229 -14.58 -5.70 9.67
CA VAL A 229 -15.64 -4.78 10.09
C VAL A 229 -15.35 -3.32 9.71
N PRO A 230 -16.36 -2.44 9.69
CA PRO A 230 -16.17 -1.02 9.36
C PRO A 230 -15.07 -0.34 10.19
N MET A 231 -14.26 0.48 9.54
CA MET A 231 -13.13 1.19 10.17
C MET A 231 -13.55 2.15 11.29
N THR A 232 -14.81 2.56 11.33
CA THR A 232 -15.35 3.45 12.35
C THR A 232 -15.94 2.71 13.55
N ASP A 233 -16.10 1.37 13.47
CA ASP A 233 -16.70 0.57 14.54
C ASP A 233 -15.62 0.00 15.48
N VAL A 234 -15.07 0.87 16.35
CA VAL A 234 -14.05 0.49 17.35
C VAL A 234 -14.56 -0.58 18.30
N TYR A 235 -15.87 -0.57 18.62
CA TYR A 235 -16.48 -1.58 19.48
C TYR A 235 -16.43 -2.97 18.82
N ALA A 236 -16.80 -3.05 17.54
CA ALA A 236 -16.74 -4.30 16.79
C ALA A 236 -15.29 -4.81 16.67
N MET A 237 -14.33 -3.94 16.37
CA MET A 237 -12.91 -4.31 16.32
C MET A 237 -12.45 -4.92 17.65
N LYS A 238 -12.68 -4.26 18.78
CA LYS A 238 -12.31 -4.78 20.11
C LYS A 238 -13.01 -6.10 20.43
N LYS A 239 -14.30 -6.23 20.12
CA LYS A 239 -15.07 -7.46 20.38
C LYS A 239 -14.56 -8.63 19.55
N LEU A 240 -14.19 -8.38 18.29
CA LEU A 240 -13.68 -9.40 17.38
C LEU A 240 -12.35 -9.98 17.88
N LEU A 241 -11.43 -9.15 18.37
CA LEU A 241 -10.15 -9.57 18.96
C LEU A 241 -10.34 -10.58 20.11
N SER A 242 -11.39 -10.43 20.91
CA SER A 242 -11.67 -11.36 22.02
C SER A 242 -12.50 -12.58 21.62
N ALA A 243 -13.01 -12.64 20.38
CA ALA A 243 -13.94 -13.69 19.91
C ALA A 243 -13.27 -14.78 19.08
N SER A 244 -12.02 -14.59 18.66
CA SER A 244 -11.24 -15.50 17.82
C SER A 244 -9.76 -15.42 18.19
N SER A 245 -9.00 -16.48 17.88
CA SER A 245 -7.52 -16.49 18.01
C SER A 245 -6.81 -16.00 16.75
N LEU A 246 -7.56 -15.64 15.70
CA LEU A 246 -6.98 -15.05 14.50
C LEU A 246 -6.42 -13.67 14.78
N THR A 247 -5.25 -13.40 14.25
CA THR A 247 -4.76 -12.00 14.18
C THR A 247 -5.69 -11.17 13.29
N ILE A 248 -6.29 -10.14 13.87
CA ILE A 248 -7.11 -9.16 13.13
C ILE A 248 -6.23 -8.01 12.69
N ALA A 249 -6.00 -7.91 11.39
CA ALA A 249 -5.21 -6.84 10.80
C ALA A 249 -6.11 -5.69 10.35
N LEU A 250 -5.79 -4.47 10.76
CA LEU A 250 -6.51 -3.26 10.36
C LEU A 250 -5.82 -2.60 9.16
N ASP A 251 -6.56 -2.43 8.06
CA ASP A 251 -6.12 -1.74 6.85
C ASP A 251 -6.75 -0.34 6.76
N GLU A 252 -8.04 -0.26 6.46
CA GLU A 252 -8.73 1.02 6.31
C GLU A 252 -8.73 1.82 7.61
N ALA A 253 -8.72 1.15 8.77
CA ALA A 253 -8.61 1.83 10.06
C ALA A 253 -7.19 2.34 10.38
N ALA A 254 -6.15 1.91 9.65
CA ALA A 254 -4.76 2.33 9.86
C ALA A 254 -4.36 3.50 8.93
N MET A 255 -5.14 4.58 8.90
CA MET A 255 -4.90 5.73 8.00
C MET A 255 -4.05 6.82 8.60
N GLY A 256 -4.08 7.01 9.92
CA GLY A 256 -3.34 8.09 10.57
C GLY A 256 -2.91 7.72 11.98
N ILE A 257 -1.77 8.27 12.41
CA ILE A 257 -1.17 8.02 13.72
C ILE A 257 -2.12 8.38 14.87
N PRO A 258 -2.83 9.52 14.87
CA PRO A 258 -3.73 9.87 15.98
C PRO A 258 -4.85 8.82 16.19
N TYR A 259 -5.40 8.31 15.09
CA TYR A 259 -6.45 7.29 15.18
C TYR A 259 -5.90 5.93 15.63
N VAL A 260 -4.72 5.54 15.17
CA VAL A 260 -4.07 4.29 15.63
C VAL A 260 -3.72 4.36 17.13
N ILE A 261 -3.25 5.51 17.64
CA ILE A 261 -3.03 5.72 19.07
C ILE A 261 -4.34 5.50 19.86
N GLU A 262 -5.47 6.01 19.35
CA GLU A 262 -6.77 5.81 20.00
C GLU A 262 -7.21 4.35 19.98
N LEU A 263 -6.97 3.63 18.87
CA LEU A 263 -7.23 2.18 18.78
C LEU A 263 -6.39 1.37 19.77
N ILE A 264 -5.10 1.73 19.94
CA ILE A 264 -4.21 1.12 20.94
C ILE A 264 -4.75 1.37 22.36
N ARG A 265 -5.10 2.61 22.70
CA ARG A 265 -5.67 2.97 24.02
C ARG A 265 -6.95 2.20 24.34
N ARG A 266 -7.74 1.89 23.31
CA ARG A 266 -9.00 1.12 23.46
C ARG A 266 -8.79 -0.38 23.39
N GLU A 267 -7.56 -0.86 23.18
CA GLU A 267 -7.26 -2.28 23.00
C GLU A 267 -8.07 -2.89 21.83
N ALA A 268 -8.17 -2.15 20.72
CA ALA A 268 -8.97 -2.48 19.55
C ALA A 268 -8.13 -2.80 18.33
N VAL A 269 -6.82 -3.06 18.48
CA VAL A 269 -5.87 -3.34 17.42
C VAL A 269 -4.76 -4.28 17.90
N GLU A 270 -4.35 -5.21 17.06
CA GLU A 270 -3.19 -6.10 17.29
C GLU A 270 -2.28 -6.21 16.06
N SER A 271 -2.74 -5.81 14.88
CA SER A 271 -1.95 -5.80 13.65
C SER A 271 -2.36 -4.66 12.72
N LEU A 272 -1.39 -4.09 12.01
CA LEU A 272 -1.60 -3.00 11.06
C LEU A 272 -1.11 -3.39 9.66
N ALA A 273 -1.96 -3.17 8.66
CA ALA A 273 -1.58 -3.20 7.25
C ALA A 273 -0.97 -1.86 6.83
N ILE A 274 0.31 -1.85 6.56
CA ILE A 274 1.05 -0.65 6.19
C ILE A 274 1.00 -0.46 4.67
N LYS A 275 0.56 0.73 4.25
CA LYS A 275 0.60 1.18 2.84
C LYS A 275 1.21 2.57 2.81
N VAL A 276 2.37 2.73 2.18
CA VAL A 276 3.09 4.00 2.12
C VAL A 276 2.20 5.14 1.59
N SER A 277 1.47 4.88 0.52
CA SER A 277 0.59 5.88 -0.11
C SER A 277 -0.59 6.28 0.78
N LYS A 278 -1.21 5.32 1.49
CA LYS A 278 -2.40 5.54 2.34
C LYS A 278 -2.13 6.47 3.52
N VAL A 279 -0.96 6.34 4.13
CA VAL A 279 -0.63 7.05 5.38
C VAL A 279 0.09 8.39 5.16
N GLY A 280 0.29 8.80 3.91
CA GLY A 280 0.92 10.09 3.59
C GLY A 280 2.42 10.03 3.32
N GLY A 281 2.92 8.87 2.85
CA GLY A 281 4.30 8.70 2.41
C GLY A 281 5.19 7.95 3.42
N ILE A 282 6.48 7.95 3.14
CA ILE A 282 7.51 7.23 3.90
C ILE A 282 7.64 7.78 5.33
N HIS A 283 7.56 9.10 5.49
CA HIS A 283 7.67 9.76 6.79
C HIS A 283 6.66 9.22 7.79
N TYR A 284 5.38 9.24 7.44
CA TYR A 284 4.32 8.73 8.32
C TYR A 284 4.28 7.20 8.37
N ALA A 285 4.60 6.50 7.28
CA ALA A 285 4.67 5.04 7.28
C ALA A 285 5.75 4.53 8.24
N ARG A 286 6.92 5.18 8.29
CA ARG A 286 7.98 4.91 9.25
C ARG A 286 7.49 5.10 10.69
N GLN A 287 6.90 6.27 10.98
CA GLN A 287 6.38 6.56 12.33
C GLN A 287 5.29 5.56 12.74
N MET A 288 4.44 5.14 11.80
CA MET A 288 3.41 4.12 12.04
C MET A 288 4.02 2.76 12.38
N CYS A 289 5.06 2.35 11.64
CA CYS A 289 5.79 1.12 11.93
C CYS A 289 6.48 1.18 13.31
N ASP A 290 7.15 2.29 13.62
CA ASP A 290 7.81 2.48 14.92
C ASP A 290 6.78 2.44 16.07
N LEU A 291 5.65 3.13 15.93
CA LEU A 291 4.55 3.09 16.90
C LEU A 291 4.03 1.66 17.09
N ALA A 292 3.73 0.97 16.01
CA ALA A 292 3.19 -0.39 16.05
C ALA A 292 4.13 -1.36 16.77
N LEU A 293 5.41 -1.38 16.38
CA LEU A 293 6.40 -2.26 16.99
C LEU A 293 6.63 -1.95 18.47
N ASN A 294 6.69 -0.67 18.86
CA ASN A 294 6.83 -0.27 20.26
C ASN A 294 5.57 -0.58 21.09
N ALA A 295 4.41 -0.68 20.47
CA ALA A 295 3.16 -1.10 21.11
C ALA A 295 2.95 -2.63 21.09
N GLY A 296 3.90 -3.41 20.54
CA GLY A 296 3.81 -4.87 20.43
C GLY A 296 2.84 -5.36 19.35
N LEU A 297 2.48 -4.51 18.37
CA LEU A 297 1.59 -4.87 17.28
C LEU A 297 2.36 -5.56 16.15
N LYS A 298 1.68 -6.47 15.43
CA LYS A 298 2.20 -7.08 14.20
C LYS A 298 2.08 -6.11 13.03
N LEU A 299 3.07 -6.11 12.12
CA LEU A 299 3.02 -5.41 10.85
C LEU A 299 2.75 -6.38 9.70
N ILE A 300 1.89 -5.99 8.77
CA ILE A 300 1.77 -6.62 7.46
C ILE A 300 1.98 -5.57 6.37
N GLY A 301 2.65 -5.95 5.29
CA GLY A 301 2.88 -5.07 4.15
C GLY A 301 1.74 -5.16 3.14
N SER A 302 1.27 -4.00 2.66
CA SER A 302 0.21 -3.93 1.66
C SER A 302 0.39 -2.72 0.73
N GLY A 303 -0.43 -2.58 -0.31
CA GLY A 303 -0.41 -1.47 -1.27
C GLY A 303 -1.78 -1.13 -1.83
N LEU A 304 -1.85 -0.05 -2.63
CA LEU A 304 -3.04 0.42 -3.35
C LEU A 304 -2.94 0.13 -4.87
N MET A 305 -2.46 -1.04 -5.25
CA MET A 305 -2.11 -1.34 -6.64
C MET A 305 -1.06 -0.31 -7.13
N ASP A 306 -0.03 -0.11 -6.28
CA ASP A 306 1.01 0.89 -6.53
C ASP A 306 1.71 0.61 -7.86
N ALA A 307 1.96 1.65 -8.64
CA ALA A 307 2.82 1.60 -9.81
C ALA A 307 4.30 1.62 -9.34
N PRO A 308 5.30 1.58 -10.24
CA PRO A 308 6.68 1.29 -9.85
C PRO A 308 7.29 2.17 -8.75
N ILE A 309 6.94 3.45 -8.65
CA ILE A 309 7.51 4.34 -7.63
C ILE A 309 6.96 3.99 -6.25
N GLY A 310 5.65 3.87 -6.10
CA GLY A 310 5.02 3.48 -4.84
C GLY A 310 5.39 2.04 -4.44
N PHE A 311 5.52 1.14 -5.42
CA PHE A 311 6.00 -0.23 -5.22
C PHE A 311 7.44 -0.24 -4.68
N ALA A 312 8.38 0.50 -5.29
CA ALA A 312 9.75 0.61 -4.82
C ALA A 312 9.85 1.17 -3.40
N ALA A 313 9.12 2.27 -3.11
CA ALA A 313 9.07 2.86 -1.77
C ALA A 313 8.60 1.86 -0.72
N SER A 314 7.56 1.09 -1.02
CA SER A 314 7.01 0.05 -0.15
C SER A 314 8.00 -1.10 0.06
N VAL A 315 8.69 -1.57 -0.99
CA VAL A 315 9.71 -2.63 -0.89
C VAL A 315 10.86 -2.20 0.03
N HIS A 316 11.38 -0.97 -0.13
CA HIS A 316 12.43 -0.44 0.77
C HIS A 316 11.97 -0.39 2.22
N LEU A 317 10.75 0.11 2.48
CA LEU A 317 10.21 0.22 3.84
C LEU A 317 10.01 -1.16 4.47
N PHE A 318 9.34 -2.09 3.77
CA PHE A 318 9.03 -3.41 4.32
C PHE A 318 10.29 -4.22 4.60
N ALA A 319 11.28 -4.15 3.71
CA ALA A 319 12.58 -4.78 3.93
C ALA A 319 13.34 -4.14 5.10
N ALA A 320 13.28 -2.81 5.28
CA ALA A 320 13.92 -2.13 6.40
C ALA A 320 13.33 -2.56 7.75
N TYR A 321 12.00 -2.78 7.80
CA TYR A 321 11.30 -3.23 9.00
C TYR A 321 11.27 -4.75 9.18
N GLY A 322 11.79 -5.52 8.23
CA GLY A 322 11.84 -6.99 8.30
C GLY A 322 10.45 -7.63 8.31
N ILE A 323 9.57 -7.17 7.40
CA ILE A 323 8.28 -7.84 7.20
C ILE A 323 8.52 -9.12 6.42
N ASP A 324 8.48 -10.27 7.11
CA ASP A 324 8.84 -11.58 6.58
C ASP A 324 7.67 -12.32 5.92
N ASP A 325 6.44 -12.04 6.34
CA ASP A 325 5.24 -12.59 5.70
C ASP A 325 5.08 -12.04 4.26
N PRO A 326 4.49 -12.80 3.34
CA PRO A 326 4.20 -12.31 1.99
C PRO A 326 3.32 -11.06 2.03
N VAL A 327 3.70 -10.01 1.25
CA VAL A 327 3.04 -8.71 1.24
C VAL A 327 2.12 -8.54 0.03
N ASP A 328 1.01 -7.82 0.20
CA ASP A 328 0.08 -7.49 -0.88
C ASP A 328 0.53 -6.25 -1.65
N LEU A 329 1.65 -6.36 -2.37
CA LEU A 329 2.11 -5.38 -3.37
C LEU A 329 1.71 -5.87 -4.77
N ASN A 330 0.46 -5.66 -5.12
CA ASN A 330 -0.16 -6.31 -6.27
C ASN A 330 -0.13 -5.51 -7.59
N GLY A 331 0.47 -4.31 -7.62
CA GLY A 331 0.57 -3.49 -8.82
C GLY A 331 1.02 -4.26 -10.08
N PRO A 332 2.13 -5.02 -10.04
CA PRO A 332 2.60 -5.80 -11.18
C PRO A 332 1.64 -6.89 -11.67
N GLN A 333 0.67 -7.32 -10.83
CA GLN A 333 -0.35 -8.30 -11.22
C GLN A 333 -1.45 -7.71 -12.12
N PHE A 334 -1.65 -6.38 -12.05
CA PHE A 334 -2.74 -5.66 -12.71
C PHE A 334 -2.28 -4.69 -13.80
N ILE A 335 -1.11 -4.07 -13.63
CA ILE A 335 -0.55 -3.10 -14.59
C ILE A 335 0.15 -3.88 -15.72
N ALA A 336 -0.16 -3.54 -16.97
CA ALA A 336 0.39 -4.22 -18.16
C ALA A 336 1.71 -3.60 -18.61
N GLU A 337 1.81 -2.28 -18.57
CA GLU A 337 2.99 -1.50 -18.95
C GLU A 337 3.22 -0.37 -17.95
N ASP A 338 4.48 0.00 -17.74
CA ASP A 338 4.89 1.05 -16.83
C ASP A 338 5.91 2.03 -17.45
N TYR A 339 6.34 2.98 -16.65
CA TYR A 339 7.25 4.07 -17.05
C TYR A 339 8.71 3.83 -16.66
N LEU A 340 9.10 2.63 -16.23
CA LEU A 340 10.51 2.35 -15.92
C LEU A 340 11.35 2.17 -17.19
N ALA A 341 12.60 2.61 -17.14
CA ALA A 341 13.61 2.33 -18.19
C ALA A 341 14.02 0.86 -18.17
N LYS A 342 14.03 0.24 -16.98
CA LYS A 342 14.30 -1.19 -16.76
C LYS A 342 13.26 -1.74 -15.78
N PRO A 343 12.78 -2.99 -15.96
CA PRO A 343 11.84 -3.60 -15.01
C PRO A 343 12.37 -3.60 -13.57
N PHE A 344 11.47 -3.47 -12.60
CA PHE A 344 11.83 -3.63 -11.19
C PHE A 344 12.33 -5.07 -10.94
N PRO A 345 13.40 -5.28 -10.13
CA PRO A 345 13.97 -6.61 -9.91
C PRO A 345 13.03 -7.48 -9.04
N VAL A 346 12.34 -8.42 -9.67
CA VAL A 346 11.49 -9.43 -9.02
C VAL A 346 11.90 -10.81 -9.49
N GLU A 347 12.29 -11.68 -8.56
CA GLU A 347 12.71 -13.06 -8.82
C GLU A 347 11.78 -14.03 -8.09
N ARG A 348 11.10 -14.92 -8.81
CA ARG A 348 10.14 -15.89 -8.26
C ARG A 348 9.19 -15.26 -7.23
N GLN A 349 8.59 -14.14 -7.62
CA GLN A 349 7.67 -13.36 -6.77
C GLN A 349 8.30 -12.83 -5.46
N THR A 350 9.59 -12.61 -5.47
CA THR A 350 10.34 -11.93 -4.43
C THR A 350 10.91 -10.64 -5.00
N ALA A 351 10.51 -9.50 -4.47
CA ALA A 351 11.01 -8.20 -4.89
C ALA A 351 12.34 -7.90 -4.19
N CYS A 352 13.42 -7.79 -4.98
CA CYS A 352 14.74 -7.46 -4.45
C CYS A 352 14.83 -5.96 -4.18
N VAL A 353 15.40 -5.58 -3.04
CA VAL A 353 15.64 -4.17 -2.70
C VAL A 353 16.77 -3.62 -3.58
N PRO A 354 16.53 -2.54 -4.36
CA PRO A 354 17.60 -1.95 -5.16
C PRO A 354 18.70 -1.31 -4.28
N ASP A 355 19.97 -1.56 -4.61
CA ASP A 355 21.11 -0.99 -3.88
C ASP A 355 21.52 0.41 -4.39
N ALA A 356 20.95 0.90 -5.50
CA ALA A 356 21.26 2.21 -6.05
C ALA A 356 20.63 3.34 -5.20
N PRO A 357 21.22 4.57 -5.23
CA PRO A 357 20.72 5.71 -4.46
C PRO A 357 19.25 6.03 -4.72
N GLY A 358 18.55 6.53 -3.69
CA GLY A 358 17.12 6.83 -3.75
C GLY A 358 16.27 5.55 -3.72
N LEU A 359 15.26 5.51 -4.56
CA LEU A 359 14.42 4.34 -4.79
C LEU A 359 15.12 3.26 -5.64
N GLY A 360 16.30 3.57 -6.18
CA GLY A 360 17.08 2.64 -7.00
C GLY A 360 16.44 2.28 -8.35
N ILE A 361 15.45 3.04 -8.81
CA ILE A 361 14.75 2.87 -10.08
C ILE A 361 15.03 4.03 -11.03
N GLN A 362 14.95 3.77 -12.33
CA GLN A 362 15.15 4.79 -13.37
C GLN A 362 13.85 5.00 -14.14
N ILE A 363 13.37 6.25 -14.17
CA ILE A 363 12.18 6.65 -14.90
C ILE A 363 12.54 6.98 -16.35
N ASP A 364 11.78 6.44 -17.29
CA ASP A 364 11.83 6.80 -18.73
C ASP A 364 10.81 7.91 -18.98
N GLU A 365 11.28 9.16 -19.07
CA GLU A 365 10.41 10.32 -19.29
C GLU A 365 9.69 10.27 -20.66
N SER A 366 10.20 9.53 -21.64
CA SER A 366 9.50 9.32 -22.91
C SER A 366 8.25 8.47 -22.72
N LYS A 367 8.32 7.43 -21.88
CA LYS A 367 7.16 6.62 -21.48
C LYS A 367 6.17 7.43 -20.65
N VAL A 368 6.64 8.30 -19.74
CA VAL A 368 5.76 9.21 -18.98
C VAL A 368 4.96 10.08 -19.96
N LYS A 369 5.59 10.67 -20.96
CA LYS A 369 4.91 11.47 -22.01
C LYS A 369 3.93 10.62 -22.82
N ARG A 370 4.27 9.37 -23.15
CA ARG A 370 3.39 8.44 -23.88
C ARG A 370 2.11 8.13 -23.13
N PHE A 371 2.18 8.02 -21.79
CA PHE A 371 1.03 7.72 -20.93
C PHE A 371 0.29 8.96 -20.42
N ALA A 372 0.70 10.18 -20.79
CA ALA A 372 0.10 11.43 -20.33
C ALA A 372 -1.41 11.51 -20.67
N LEU A 373 -2.20 12.12 -19.75
CA LEU A 373 -3.64 12.37 -19.88
C LEU A 373 -3.90 13.79 -20.36
#